data_a57504d7118719e9eb119c8bd9e3bca9
#
_entry.id   a57504d7118719e9eb119c8bd9e3bca9
#
_cell.length_a   1.000
_cell.length_b   1.000
_cell.length_c   1.000
_cell.angle_alpha   90.00
_cell.angle_beta   90.00
_cell.angle_gamma   90.00
#
_symmetry.space_group_name_H-M   'P 1'
#
loop_
_entity.id
_entity.type
_entity.pdbx_description
1 polymer ?
#
loop_
_entity_poly.entity_id
_entity_poly.type
_entity_poly.pdbx_seq_one_letter_code
_entity_poly.pdbx_strand_id
1 'polypeptide(L)'
;FNIVVSDHSIDDEIHDFCKKSSEEFEIIYIRNQYGRGNLGPNTNVAMEHGTGRILKVVYQDDLFVDNEALQKLKDAYDTGCKWAFNSFCHTKDGVTFFREVVPRWCDKMLEGRNLLGNPSGLSVLNSCKMYMSEDLNLLVDTDLYHRMRMKHGLPCIIEDVLTSTREHENRTSASRIVYDHQINHPEGGWVVNKAELDLLHSTYKEFFEGGEKYPDEA
;
A
#
# COMPACT_ATOMS: atom_id res chain seq x y z
N PHE A 1 -12.89 14.41 -7.06
CA PHE A 1 -12.32 13.05 -7.07
C PHE A 1 -13.41 12.02 -7.26
N ASN A 2 -13.08 10.84 -7.77
CA ASN A 2 -13.95 9.67 -7.76
C ASN A 2 -13.41 8.61 -6.79
N ILE A 3 -14.28 7.71 -6.37
CA ILE A 3 -13.95 6.59 -5.49
C ILE A 3 -14.12 5.30 -6.27
N VAL A 4 -13.09 4.45 -6.28
CA VAL A 4 -13.18 3.10 -6.86
C VAL A 4 -13.18 2.10 -5.72
N VAL A 5 -14.20 1.28 -5.65
CA VAL A 5 -14.33 0.21 -4.65
C VAL A 5 -14.25 -1.13 -5.36
N SER A 6 -13.16 -1.87 -5.12
CA SER A 6 -12.99 -3.26 -5.56
C SER A 6 -13.29 -4.18 -4.38
N ASP A 7 -14.38 -4.92 -4.48
CA ASP A 7 -14.99 -5.67 -3.37
C ASP A 7 -14.84 -7.18 -3.56
N HIS A 8 -14.22 -7.84 -2.59
CA HIS A 8 -14.07 -9.30 -2.51
C HIS A 8 -15.10 -9.97 -1.59
N SER A 9 -16.04 -9.21 -1.00
CA SER A 9 -17.06 -9.79 -0.11
C SER A 9 -18.00 -10.79 -0.85
N ILE A 10 -18.73 -11.58 -0.07
CA ILE A 10 -19.70 -12.53 -0.61
C ILE A 10 -21.15 -12.03 -0.52
N ASP A 11 -21.37 -11.07 0.36
CA ASP A 11 -22.66 -10.44 0.60
C ASP A 11 -22.77 -9.10 -0.15
N ASP A 12 -23.89 -8.44 -0.01
CA ASP A 12 -24.18 -7.19 -0.70
C ASP A 12 -24.05 -5.95 0.19
N GLU A 13 -23.52 -6.08 1.41
CA GLU A 13 -23.44 -4.97 2.35
C GLU A 13 -22.61 -3.78 1.79
N ILE A 14 -21.42 -4.06 1.23
CA ILE A 14 -20.56 -3.03 0.61
C ILE A 14 -21.20 -2.47 -0.65
N HIS A 15 -21.82 -3.32 -1.50
CA HIS A 15 -22.56 -2.89 -2.68
C HIS A 15 -23.68 -1.91 -2.32
N ASP A 16 -24.51 -2.25 -1.36
CA ASP A 16 -25.66 -1.44 -0.95
C ASP A 16 -25.20 -0.12 -0.30
N PHE A 17 -24.11 -0.17 0.47
CA PHE A 17 -23.48 1.03 1.00
C PHE A 17 -22.97 1.94 -0.12
N CYS A 18 -22.25 1.42 -1.11
CA CYS A 18 -21.75 2.18 -2.25
C CYS A 18 -22.90 2.78 -3.06
N LYS A 19 -23.96 2.01 -3.31
CA LYS A 19 -25.14 2.47 -4.02
C LYS A 19 -25.81 3.65 -3.32
N LYS A 20 -25.95 3.59 -2.01
CA LYS A 20 -26.49 4.71 -1.20
C LYS A 20 -25.59 5.91 -1.23
N SER A 21 -24.29 5.72 -1.07
CA SER A 21 -23.29 6.81 -1.03
C SER A 21 -23.05 7.43 -2.41
N SER A 22 -23.43 6.77 -3.51
CA SER A 22 -23.32 7.31 -4.86
C SER A 22 -24.30 8.48 -5.14
N GLU A 23 -25.21 8.75 -4.24
CA GLU A 23 -26.03 9.98 -4.27
C GLU A 23 -25.20 11.24 -3.94
N GLU A 24 -24.09 11.09 -3.20
CA GLU A 24 -23.22 12.19 -2.77
C GLU A 24 -21.85 12.17 -3.45
N PHE A 25 -21.35 10.98 -3.83
CA PHE A 25 -20.02 10.78 -4.36
C PHE A 25 -20.04 10.03 -5.69
N GLU A 26 -19.09 10.35 -6.58
CA GLU A 26 -18.85 9.53 -7.78
C GLU A 26 -18.14 8.23 -7.36
N ILE A 27 -18.91 7.14 -7.25
CA ILE A 27 -18.43 5.81 -6.86
C ILE A 27 -18.50 4.84 -8.03
N ILE A 28 -17.35 4.23 -8.35
CA ILE A 28 -17.25 3.09 -9.26
C ILE A 28 -17.13 1.83 -8.40
N TYR A 29 -18.20 1.06 -8.32
CA TYR A 29 -18.22 -0.20 -7.57
C TYR A 29 -17.97 -1.39 -8.48
N ILE A 30 -17.07 -2.28 -8.06
CA ILE A 30 -16.69 -3.50 -8.79
C ILE A 30 -16.75 -4.68 -7.83
N ARG A 31 -17.70 -5.61 -8.08
CA ARG A 31 -17.69 -6.92 -7.42
C ARG A 31 -16.60 -7.77 -8.05
N ASN A 32 -15.43 -7.78 -7.43
CA ASN A 32 -14.29 -8.52 -7.93
C ASN A 32 -14.31 -9.98 -7.43
N GLN A 33 -14.29 -10.93 -8.37
CA GLN A 33 -14.19 -12.35 -8.06
C GLN A 33 -12.79 -12.90 -8.32
N TYR A 34 -11.95 -12.15 -9.05
CA TYR A 34 -10.61 -12.56 -9.43
C TYR A 34 -9.65 -12.47 -8.24
N GLY A 35 -8.87 -13.54 -8.03
CA GLY A 35 -7.87 -13.58 -6.95
C GLY A 35 -8.47 -13.37 -5.55
N ARG A 36 -9.70 -13.83 -5.32
CA ARG A 36 -10.44 -13.57 -4.09
C ARG A 36 -9.63 -13.91 -2.83
N GLY A 37 -9.59 -12.96 -1.89
CA GLY A 37 -8.83 -13.07 -0.64
C GLY A 37 -7.37 -12.65 -0.77
N ASN A 38 -6.88 -12.33 -1.98
CA ASN A 38 -5.53 -11.81 -2.20
C ASN A 38 -5.55 -10.30 -2.39
N LEU A 39 -4.61 -9.63 -1.74
CA LEU A 39 -4.50 -8.18 -1.73
C LEU A 39 -4.14 -7.62 -3.11
N GLY A 40 -3.12 -8.21 -3.77
CA GLY A 40 -2.60 -7.75 -5.04
C GLY A 40 -3.67 -7.66 -6.14
N PRO A 41 -4.34 -8.75 -6.50
CA PRO A 41 -5.40 -8.73 -7.51
C PRO A 41 -6.52 -7.73 -7.22
N ASN A 42 -6.94 -7.61 -5.94
CA ASN A 42 -7.99 -6.68 -5.58
C ASN A 42 -7.58 -5.21 -5.72
N THR A 43 -6.37 -4.89 -5.28
CA THR A 43 -5.79 -3.55 -5.44
C THR A 43 -5.59 -3.20 -6.91
N ASN A 44 -5.11 -4.15 -7.72
CA ASN A 44 -4.87 -3.97 -9.16
C ASN A 44 -6.16 -3.58 -9.89
N VAL A 45 -7.26 -4.26 -9.61
CA VAL A 45 -8.58 -3.95 -10.20
C VAL A 45 -9.02 -2.53 -9.81
N ALA A 46 -8.87 -2.12 -8.56
CA ALA A 46 -9.19 -0.76 -8.14
C ALA A 46 -8.32 0.28 -8.85
N MET A 47 -7.01 0.04 -8.93
CA MET A 47 -6.07 0.94 -9.61
C MET A 47 -6.30 1.04 -11.12
N GLU A 48 -6.73 -0.03 -11.77
CA GLU A 48 -7.04 -0.05 -13.20
C GLU A 48 -8.19 0.88 -13.54
N HIS A 49 -9.23 0.91 -12.70
CA HIS A 49 -10.43 1.73 -12.90
C HIS A 49 -10.29 3.17 -12.37
N GLY A 50 -9.21 3.47 -11.68
CA GLY A 50 -8.92 4.83 -11.25
C GLY A 50 -8.58 5.75 -12.42
N THR A 51 -9.34 6.83 -12.62
CA THR A 51 -9.19 7.79 -13.75
C THR A 51 -8.53 9.10 -13.35
N GLY A 52 -8.39 9.37 -12.05
CA GLY A 52 -7.78 10.60 -11.54
C GLY A 52 -6.30 10.76 -11.92
N ARG A 53 -5.80 11.99 -11.91
CA ARG A 53 -4.35 12.28 -12.10
C ARG A 53 -3.49 11.56 -11.06
N ILE A 54 -3.97 11.51 -9.82
CA ILE A 54 -3.32 10.87 -8.68
C ILE A 54 -4.21 9.73 -8.22
N LEU A 55 -3.64 8.56 -8.04
CA LEU A 55 -4.29 7.42 -7.41
C LEU A 55 -3.84 7.36 -5.94
N LYS A 56 -4.79 7.30 -5.03
CA LYS A 56 -4.57 7.10 -3.59
C LYS A 56 -5.18 5.78 -3.19
N VAL A 57 -4.34 4.86 -2.74
CA VAL A 57 -4.80 3.57 -2.19
C VAL A 57 -5.24 3.79 -0.75
N VAL A 58 -6.39 3.21 -0.39
CA VAL A 58 -6.88 3.15 1.00
C VAL A 58 -7.52 1.77 1.20
N TYR A 59 -7.09 1.06 2.22
CA TYR A 59 -7.68 -0.23 2.56
C TYR A 59 -8.87 -0.05 3.51
N GLN A 60 -9.71 -1.06 3.55
CA GLN A 60 -11.01 -1.08 4.22
C GLN A 60 -10.97 -0.75 5.72
N ASP A 61 -9.86 -1.03 6.37
CA ASP A 61 -9.63 -0.83 7.79
C ASP A 61 -8.89 0.47 8.12
N ASP A 62 -8.44 1.20 7.09
CA ASP A 62 -7.73 2.45 7.23
C ASP A 62 -8.64 3.66 6.92
N LEU A 63 -8.25 4.83 7.39
CA LEU A 63 -9.03 6.05 7.21
C LEU A 63 -8.13 7.29 7.02
N PHE A 64 -8.70 8.36 6.46
CA PHE A 64 -8.09 9.68 6.51
C PHE A 64 -8.27 10.29 7.89
N VAL A 65 -7.24 11.00 8.39
CA VAL A 65 -7.28 11.60 9.73
C VAL A 65 -8.08 12.90 9.79
N ASP A 66 -8.20 13.60 8.66
CA ASP A 66 -8.94 14.85 8.55
C ASP A 66 -9.51 15.08 7.14
N ASN A 67 -10.32 16.12 6.99
CA ASN A 67 -10.94 16.50 5.71
C ASN A 67 -9.97 17.19 4.73
N GLU A 68 -8.78 17.57 5.17
CA GLU A 68 -7.76 18.26 4.36
C GLU A 68 -6.77 17.29 3.72
N ALA A 69 -6.79 16.02 4.13
CA ALA A 69 -5.80 15.01 3.72
C ALA A 69 -5.64 14.91 2.20
N LEU A 70 -6.74 14.92 1.44
CA LEU A 70 -6.68 14.85 -0.03
C LEU A 70 -6.14 16.14 -0.66
N GLN A 71 -6.38 17.30 -0.04
CA GLN A 71 -5.83 18.57 -0.53
C GLN A 71 -4.32 18.62 -0.28
N LYS A 72 -3.86 18.28 0.92
CA LYS A 72 -2.43 18.20 1.26
C LYS A 72 -1.69 17.22 0.34
N LEU A 73 -2.30 16.07 0.07
CA LEU A 73 -1.78 15.10 -0.88
C LEU A 73 -1.64 15.70 -2.28
N LYS A 74 -2.66 16.36 -2.79
CA LYS A 74 -2.63 17.02 -4.11
C LYS A 74 -1.51 18.06 -4.19
N ASP A 75 -1.37 18.88 -3.17
CA ASP A 75 -0.36 19.95 -3.12
C ASP A 75 1.08 19.38 -3.18
N ALA A 76 1.33 18.25 -2.55
CA ALA A 76 2.61 17.54 -2.66
C ALA A 76 2.92 17.13 -4.11
N TYR A 77 1.91 16.71 -4.88
CA TYR A 77 2.11 16.33 -6.30
C TYR A 77 2.31 17.54 -7.23
N ASP A 78 1.91 18.70 -6.82
CA ASP A 78 2.18 19.93 -7.60
C ASP A 78 3.67 20.35 -7.52
N THR A 79 4.46 19.75 -6.62
CA THR A 79 5.93 19.90 -6.57
C THR A 79 6.69 18.97 -7.53
N GLY A 80 6.01 18.05 -8.23
CA GLY A 80 6.61 17.16 -9.22
C GLY A 80 6.81 15.72 -8.76
N CYS A 81 6.18 15.30 -7.67
CA CYS A 81 6.21 13.90 -7.21
C CYS A 81 5.64 12.95 -8.26
N LYS A 82 6.28 11.80 -8.46
CA LYS A 82 5.78 10.70 -9.28
C LYS A 82 4.99 9.70 -8.44
N TRP A 83 5.48 9.44 -7.24
CA TRP A 83 4.86 8.62 -6.22
C TRP A 83 5.28 9.12 -4.85
N ALA A 84 4.44 8.90 -3.85
CA ALA A 84 4.66 9.44 -2.52
C ALA A 84 4.11 8.52 -1.44
N PHE A 85 4.67 8.67 -0.25
CA PHE A 85 4.12 8.16 1.00
C PHE A 85 3.82 9.30 1.94
N ASN A 86 2.64 9.28 2.54
CA ASN A 86 2.30 10.19 3.62
C ASN A 86 2.62 9.57 4.98
N SER A 87 2.92 10.40 5.96
CA SER A 87 2.97 9.99 7.36
C SER A 87 1.61 9.46 7.81
N PHE A 88 1.64 8.52 8.72
CA PHE A 88 0.44 7.85 9.22
C PHE A 88 0.50 7.70 10.74
N CYS A 89 -0.64 7.45 11.33
CA CYS A 89 -0.77 7.11 12.74
C CYS A 89 -1.57 5.82 12.90
N HIS A 90 -1.87 5.45 14.11
CA HIS A 90 -2.66 4.28 14.45
C HIS A 90 -3.92 4.70 15.18
N THR A 91 -4.97 3.90 15.06
CA THR A 91 -6.21 4.03 15.83
C THR A 91 -6.79 2.67 16.15
N LYS A 92 -7.58 2.57 17.22
CA LYS A 92 -8.40 1.38 17.53
C LYS A 92 -9.86 1.61 17.27
N ASP A 93 -10.31 2.83 17.51
CA ASP A 93 -11.72 3.23 17.51
C ASP A 93 -12.10 4.14 16.32
N GLY A 94 -11.11 4.59 15.52
CA GLY A 94 -11.31 5.51 14.41
C GLY A 94 -11.41 6.99 14.84
N VAL A 95 -11.24 7.29 16.11
CA VAL A 95 -11.39 8.64 16.69
C VAL A 95 -10.14 9.07 17.46
N THR A 96 -9.57 8.15 18.23
CA THR A 96 -8.35 8.40 19.03
C THR A 96 -7.13 7.94 18.24
N PHE A 97 -6.24 8.87 17.94
CA PHE A 97 -5.04 8.60 17.18
C PHE A 97 -3.79 8.54 18.06
N PHE A 98 -2.89 7.62 17.75
CA PHE A 98 -1.63 7.43 18.49
C PHE A 98 -0.52 6.92 17.56
N ARG A 99 0.74 6.96 18.01
CA ARG A 99 1.93 6.47 17.33
C ARG A 99 2.04 6.98 15.88
N GLU A 100 2.39 8.25 15.74
CA GLU A 100 2.73 8.81 14.44
C GLU A 100 4.01 8.18 13.88
N VAL A 101 4.01 7.89 12.58
CA VAL A 101 5.12 7.29 11.85
C VAL A 101 5.39 8.12 10.60
N VAL A 102 6.61 8.59 10.46
CA VAL A 102 7.09 9.23 9.24
C VAL A 102 7.76 8.15 8.38
N PRO A 103 7.26 7.88 7.15
CA PRO A 103 7.85 6.92 6.24
C PRO A 103 9.28 7.29 5.86
N ARG A 104 10.09 6.27 5.60
CA ARG A 104 11.43 6.45 5.05
C ARG A 104 11.81 5.28 4.16
N TRP A 105 12.62 5.55 3.16
CA TRP A 105 13.19 4.49 2.34
C TRP A 105 14.18 3.65 3.15
N CYS A 106 14.27 2.37 2.82
CA CYS A 106 15.26 1.44 3.36
C CYS A 106 15.78 0.54 2.25
N ASP A 107 17.09 0.50 2.03
CA ASP A 107 17.72 -0.30 0.97
C ASP A 107 17.56 -1.80 1.18
N LYS A 108 17.22 -2.23 2.41
CA LYS A 108 16.86 -3.60 2.74
C LYS A 108 15.38 -3.94 2.48
N MET A 109 14.72 -3.18 1.61
CA MET A 109 13.30 -3.38 1.27
C MET A 109 13.03 -4.82 0.80
N LEU A 110 13.84 -5.34 -0.11
CA LEU A 110 13.71 -6.72 -0.63
C LEU A 110 14.08 -7.81 0.40
N GLU A 111 14.71 -7.44 1.50
CA GLU A 111 14.93 -8.33 2.66
C GLU A 111 13.72 -8.33 3.60
N GLY A 112 12.62 -7.67 3.22
CA GLY A 112 11.40 -7.54 4.01
C GLY A 112 11.40 -6.36 4.98
N ARG A 113 12.39 -5.47 4.95
CA ARG A 113 12.45 -4.31 5.84
C ARG A 113 11.72 -3.11 5.24
N ASN A 114 10.39 -3.16 5.28
CA ASN A 114 9.53 -2.06 4.83
C ASN A 114 9.42 -0.98 5.93
N LEU A 115 10.03 0.19 5.69
CA LEU A 115 9.90 1.38 6.55
C LEU A 115 9.02 2.47 5.91
N LEU A 116 8.44 2.23 4.73
CA LEU A 116 7.44 3.11 4.12
C LEU A 116 6.05 2.90 4.73
N GLY A 117 5.79 1.69 5.21
CA GLY A 117 4.50 1.35 5.81
C GLY A 117 3.56 0.61 4.86
N ASN A 118 2.30 0.53 5.25
CA ASN A 118 1.27 -0.16 4.48
C ASN A 118 0.86 0.64 3.22
N PRO A 119 0.23 -0.02 2.24
CA PRO A 119 -0.16 0.66 1.00
C PRO A 119 -1.19 1.77 1.15
N SER A 120 -1.88 1.91 2.29
CA SER A 120 -2.73 3.08 2.53
C SER A 120 -1.92 4.37 2.72
N GLY A 121 -0.60 4.29 2.92
CA GLY A 121 0.31 5.43 2.83
C GLY A 121 0.64 5.83 1.39
N LEU A 122 0.53 4.89 0.43
CA LEU A 122 0.91 5.06 -0.97
C LEU A 122 -0.05 5.98 -1.73
N SER A 123 0.52 6.83 -2.54
CA SER A 123 -0.14 7.50 -3.67
C SER A 123 0.80 7.55 -4.87
N VAL A 124 0.25 7.64 -6.07
CA VAL A 124 1.02 7.60 -7.31
C VAL A 124 0.34 8.40 -8.43
N LEU A 125 1.12 9.08 -9.27
CA LEU A 125 0.58 9.59 -10.54
C LEU A 125 0.05 8.43 -11.37
N ASN A 126 -1.15 8.57 -11.92
CA ASN A 126 -1.77 7.52 -12.74
C ASN A 126 -0.88 7.10 -13.91
N SER A 127 -0.14 8.05 -14.50
CA SER A 127 0.86 7.78 -15.54
C SER A 127 2.10 7.00 -15.09
N CYS A 128 2.32 6.92 -13.78
CA CYS A 128 3.44 6.21 -13.15
C CYS A 128 3.01 4.96 -12.40
N LYS A 129 1.71 4.62 -12.41
CA LYS A 129 1.20 3.47 -11.67
C LYS A 129 1.87 2.17 -12.10
N MET A 130 2.06 1.29 -11.15
CA MET A 130 2.51 -0.08 -11.34
C MET A 130 1.60 -1.00 -10.54
N TYR A 131 1.38 -2.20 -11.04
CA TYR A 131 0.49 -3.17 -10.41
C TYR A 131 1.24 -4.03 -9.39
N MET A 132 0.55 -4.49 -8.38
CA MET A 132 1.05 -5.42 -7.38
C MET A 132 1.28 -6.80 -8.01
N SER A 133 2.29 -7.53 -7.53
CA SER A 133 2.49 -8.93 -7.89
C SER A 133 1.30 -9.78 -7.41
N GLU A 134 0.88 -10.73 -8.24
CA GLU A 134 -0.20 -11.66 -7.90
C GLU A 134 0.34 -12.94 -7.24
N ASP A 135 1.65 -13.15 -7.28
CA ASP A 135 2.35 -14.28 -6.69
C ASP A 135 2.74 -14.07 -5.22
N LEU A 136 2.57 -12.84 -4.72
CA LEU A 136 2.91 -12.44 -3.35
C LEU A 136 1.67 -12.04 -2.56
N ASN A 137 1.68 -12.29 -1.26
CA ASN A 137 0.62 -11.90 -0.34
C ASN A 137 1.09 -10.95 0.76
N LEU A 138 2.21 -11.25 1.41
CA LEU A 138 2.73 -10.45 2.53
C LEU A 138 3.79 -9.44 2.09
N LEU A 139 4.65 -9.82 1.14
CA LEU A 139 5.70 -8.96 0.59
C LEU A 139 5.30 -8.28 -0.71
N VAL A 140 4.02 -8.28 -1.04
CA VAL A 140 3.48 -7.70 -2.27
C VAL A 140 3.69 -6.19 -2.37
N ASP A 141 3.64 -5.49 -1.25
CA ASP A 141 3.96 -4.07 -1.14
C ASP A 141 5.46 -3.80 -1.28
N THR A 142 6.29 -4.62 -0.65
CA THR A 142 7.75 -4.57 -0.73
C THR A 142 8.24 -4.70 -2.19
N ASP A 143 7.72 -5.67 -2.92
CA ASP A 143 7.96 -5.86 -4.35
C ASP A 143 7.55 -4.63 -5.18
N LEU A 144 6.33 -4.14 -4.97
CA LEU A 144 5.83 -2.97 -5.67
C LEU A 144 6.72 -1.75 -5.43
N TYR A 145 7.10 -1.48 -4.18
CA TYR A 145 7.90 -0.31 -3.83
C TYR A 145 9.31 -0.41 -4.41
N HIS A 146 9.92 -1.59 -4.42
CA HIS A 146 11.19 -1.82 -5.09
C HIS A 146 11.10 -1.50 -6.58
N ARG A 147 10.13 -2.06 -7.30
CA ARG A 147 9.93 -1.81 -8.74
C ARG A 147 9.65 -0.33 -9.05
N MET A 148 8.88 0.34 -8.20
CA MET A 148 8.63 1.78 -8.33
C MET A 148 9.91 2.58 -8.12
N ARG A 149 10.73 2.22 -7.14
CA ARG A 149 12.03 2.84 -6.88
C ARG A 149 12.97 2.69 -8.08
N MET A 150 13.06 1.48 -8.65
CA MET A 150 13.87 1.20 -9.84
C MET A 150 13.45 2.07 -11.04
N LYS A 151 12.15 2.24 -11.23
CA LYS A 151 11.61 2.94 -12.41
C LYS A 151 11.48 4.45 -12.23
N HIS A 152 11.16 4.92 -11.06
CA HIS A 152 10.74 6.30 -10.81
C HIS A 152 11.64 7.08 -9.84
N GLY A 153 12.60 6.43 -9.20
CA GLY A 153 13.43 7.02 -8.15
C GLY A 153 12.78 6.96 -6.76
N LEU A 154 13.32 7.67 -5.79
CA LEU A 154 12.80 7.73 -4.42
C LEU A 154 11.36 8.27 -4.38
N PRO A 155 10.53 7.79 -3.44
CA PRO A 155 9.24 8.41 -3.17
C PRO A 155 9.42 9.79 -2.57
N CYS A 156 8.49 10.69 -2.84
CA CYS A 156 8.31 11.86 -2.00
C CYS A 156 7.75 11.42 -0.64
N ILE A 157 8.21 12.02 0.43
CA ILE A 157 7.64 11.83 1.75
C ILE A 157 6.81 13.05 2.12
N ILE A 158 5.54 12.83 2.37
CA ILE A 158 4.60 13.84 2.87
C ILE A 158 4.62 13.70 4.39
N GLU A 159 5.23 14.68 5.07
CA GLU A 159 5.40 14.64 6.53
C GLU A 159 4.09 14.81 7.29
N ASP A 160 3.07 15.40 6.66
CA ASP A 160 1.73 15.45 7.24
C ASP A 160 1.17 14.05 7.46
N VAL A 161 0.58 13.83 8.63
CA VAL A 161 -0.18 12.62 8.93
C VAL A 161 -1.51 12.70 8.19
N LEU A 162 -1.67 11.91 7.13
CA LEU A 162 -2.87 11.94 6.30
C LEU A 162 -3.76 10.71 6.50
N THR A 163 -3.19 9.59 6.90
CA THR A 163 -3.93 8.33 7.08
C THR A 163 -3.69 7.74 8.46
N SER A 164 -4.64 6.93 8.90
CA SER A 164 -4.52 6.15 10.13
C SER A 164 -4.80 4.69 9.84
N THR A 165 -3.95 3.82 10.34
CA THR A 165 -4.13 2.37 10.31
C THR A 165 -4.92 1.91 11.52
N ARG A 166 -6.03 1.19 11.28
CA ARG A 166 -6.82 0.64 12.38
C ARG A 166 -6.20 -0.66 12.89
N GLU A 167 -5.91 -0.68 14.19
CA GLU A 167 -5.46 -1.89 14.89
C GLU A 167 -6.65 -2.70 15.39
N HIS A 168 -6.83 -3.92 14.86
CA HIS A 168 -7.85 -4.87 15.29
C HIS A 168 -7.35 -6.33 15.14
N GLU A 169 -8.01 -7.26 15.81
CA GLU A 169 -7.56 -8.66 15.88
C GLU A 169 -7.65 -9.40 14.52
N ASN A 170 -8.56 -8.99 13.66
CA ASN A 170 -8.83 -9.63 12.37
C ASN A 170 -7.98 -9.11 11.21
N ARG A 171 -7.01 -8.21 11.45
CA ARG A 171 -6.13 -7.73 10.38
C ARG A 171 -5.26 -8.86 9.82
N THR A 172 -5.05 -8.87 8.51
CA THR A 172 -4.32 -9.94 7.79
C THR A 172 -2.92 -10.16 8.36
N SER A 173 -2.21 -9.10 8.72
CA SER A 173 -0.88 -9.15 9.32
C SER A 173 -0.88 -9.84 10.70
N ALA A 174 -1.91 -9.69 11.50
CA ALA A 174 -2.01 -10.33 12.81
C ALA A 174 -2.28 -11.83 12.73
N SER A 175 -3.04 -12.28 11.72
CA SER A 175 -3.49 -13.67 11.60
C SER A 175 -2.54 -14.57 10.83
N ARG A 176 -1.86 -14.05 9.80
CA ARG A 176 -0.96 -14.84 8.91
C ARG A 176 0.52 -14.77 9.30
N ILE A 177 0.92 -13.73 10.00
CA ILE A 177 2.32 -13.52 10.40
C ILE A 177 2.73 -14.43 11.56
N VAL A 178 1.78 -14.87 12.39
CA VAL A 178 2.12 -15.46 13.69
C VAL A 178 2.51 -16.94 13.63
N TYR A 179 2.17 -17.73 12.62
CA TYR A 179 2.14 -19.17 12.88
C TYR A 179 2.95 -20.13 12.02
N ASP A 180 3.46 -19.80 10.82
CA ASP A 180 4.05 -20.93 10.08
C ASP A 180 5.45 -20.76 9.45
N HIS A 181 6.03 -19.60 9.28
CA HIS A 181 7.40 -19.48 8.72
C HIS A 181 8.06 -18.13 9.02
N GLN A 182 8.04 -17.73 10.28
CA GLN A 182 8.59 -16.44 10.70
C GLN A 182 10.11 -16.49 10.84
N ILE A 183 10.79 -15.57 10.15
CA ILE A 183 12.18 -15.25 10.44
C ILE A 183 12.20 -13.92 11.20
N ASN A 184 12.68 -13.94 12.43
CA ASN A 184 13.02 -12.71 13.15
C ASN A 184 14.19 -12.06 12.41
N HIS A 185 14.00 -10.84 11.90
CA HIS A 185 15.12 -10.12 11.31
C HIS A 185 16.15 -9.83 12.41
N PRO A 186 17.46 -10.10 12.19
CA PRO A 186 18.50 -9.93 13.20
C PRO A 186 18.62 -8.50 13.75
N GLU A 187 18.12 -7.50 13.04
CA GLU A 187 18.10 -6.09 13.46
C GLU A 187 16.78 -5.66 14.15
N GLY A 188 15.92 -6.61 14.47
CA GLY A 188 14.69 -6.43 15.25
C GLY A 188 13.44 -6.08 14.43
N GLY A 189 12.34 -6.67 14.81
CA GLY A 189 10.99 -6.12 14.54
C GLY A 189 10.24 -6.65 13.34
N TRP A 190 10.81 -7.48 12.45
CA TRP A 190 10.12 -7.88 11.22
C TRP A 190 9.94 -9.39 11.14
N VAL A 191 8.71 -9.73 10.82
CA VAL A 191 8.35 -11.11 10.51
C VAL A 191 8.23 -11.23 9.00
N VAL A 192 9.04 -12.05 8.40
CA VAL A 192 9.08 -12.25 6.94
C VAL A 192 8.61 -13.66 6.60
N ASN A 193 7.73 -13.79 5.62
CA ASN A 193 7.41 -15.08 5.03
C ASN A 193 8.61 -15.58 4.22
N LYS A 194 9.24 -16.66 4.68
CA LYS A 194 10.45 -17.18 4.05
C LYS A 194 10.25 -17.56 2.59
N ALA A 195 9.12 -18.16 2.24
CA ALA A 195 8.86 -18.58 0.86
C ALA A 195 8.74 -17.37 -0.10
N GLU A 196 8.07 -16.32 0.34
CA GLU A 196 7.98 -15.07 -0.44
C GLU A 196 9.32 -14.34 -0.50
N LEU A 197 10.12 -14.39 0.57
CA LEU A 197 11.47 -13.82 0.56
C LEU A 197 12.38 -14.57 -0.43
N ASP A 198 12.35 -15.90 -0.43
CA ASP A 198 13.10 -16.72 -1.38
C ASP A 198 12.66 -16.45 -2.83
N LEU A 199 11.36 -16.20 -3.06
CA LEU A 199 10.82 -15.76 -4.35
C LEU A 199 11.38 -14.41 -4.76
N LEU A 200 11.37 -13.41 -3.88
CA LEU A 200 11.96 -12.08 -4.15
C LEU A 200 13.45 -12.19 -4.46
N HIS A 201 14.21 -12.98 -3.68
CA HIS A 201 15.64 -13.18 -3.91
C HIS A 201 15.91 -13.84 -5.27
N SER A 202 15.09 -14.80 -5.70
CA SER A 202 15.24 -15.41 -7.02
C SER A 202 14.84 -14.47 -8.16
N THR A 203 13.81 -13.68 -7.97
CA THR A 203 13.30 -12.71 -8.94
C THR A 203 14.30 -11.56 -9.16
N TYR A 204 14.91 -11.06 -8.09
CA TYR A 204 15.83 -9.92 -8.12
C TYR A 204 17.29 -10.32 -7.86
N LYS A 205 17.69 -11.50 -8.38
CA LYS A 205 19.03 -12.06 -8.16
C LYS A 205 20.14 -11.09 -8.55
N GLU A 206 20.04 -10.45 -9.71
CA GLU A 206 21.06 -9.50 -10.21
C GLU A 206 21.22 -8.29 -9.27
N PHE A 207 20.13 -7.80 -8.68
CA PHE A 207 20.17 -6.73 -7.69
C PHE A 207 20.93 -7.18 -6.43
N PHE A 208 20.63 -8.35 -5.88
CA PHE A 208 21.34 -8.90 -4.72
C PHE A 208 22.81 -9.21 -4.97
N GLU A 209 23.16 -9.59 -6.18
CA GLU A 209 24.54 -9.83 -6.60
C GLU A 209 25.31 -8.54 -6.97
N GLY A 210 24.67 -7.37 -6.83
CA GLY A 210 25.27 -6.05 -7.09
C GLY A 210 25.41 -5.70 -8.58
N GLY A 211 24.76 -6.46 -9.47
CA GLY A 211 24.73 -6.18 -10.92
C GLY A 211 23.73 -5.09 -11.31
N GLU A 212 22.70 -4.89 -10.52
CA GLU A 212 21.67 -3.87 -10.69
C GLU A 212 21.65 -2.93 -9.47
N LYS A 213 21.42 -1.64 -9.70
CA LYS A 213 21.37 -0.61 -8.64
C LYS A 213 20.20 0.32 -8.84
N TYR A 214 19.83 1.03 -7.78
CA TYR A 214 18.88 2.12 -7.90
C TYR A 214 19.45 3.26 -8.77
N PRO A 215 18.58 3.96 -9.54
CA PRO A 215 19.01 4.94 -10.54
C PRO A 215 19.87 6.12 -10.02
N ASP A 216 19.74 6.44 -8.74
CA ASP A 216 20.51 7.52 -8.08
C ASP A 216 21.80 7.02 -7.40
N GLU A 217 22.10 5.72 -7.50
CA GLU A 217 23.33 5.09 -7.01
C GLU A 217 24.25 4.64 -8.15
N ALA A 218 23.80 4.81 -9.41
CA ALA A 218 24.48 4.34 -10.61
C ALA A 218 25.47 5.38 -11.17
#